data_8bc5a1e585ce203f93318a09f93588c9
#
_entry.id   8bc5a1e585ce203f93318a09f93588c9
#
_cell.length_a   1.000
_cell.length_b   1.000
_cell.length_c   1.000
_cell.angle_alpha   90.00
_cell.angle_beta   90.00
_cell.angle_gamma   90.00
#
_symmetry.space_group_name_H-M   'P 1'
#
loop_
_entity.id
_entity.type
_entity.pdbx_description
1 polymer ?
#
loop_
_entity_poly.entity_id
_entity_poly.type
_entity_poly.pdbx_seq_one_letter_code
_entity_poly.pdbx_strand_id
1 'polypeptide(L)'
;RLGEKMLGVLGRAMPGGETVRLTPALRLYADGRVALGLSVGQERLYAVRSVADLLTCFALGTPLRLSAKFTYRPEGMRFSREDERLLTLLMNHIPLRAETLRQQEEGGAAADARPQGPQADGRFVLMTGALLHGVMRYFENHPFVLLMEDEKIAHGAIRTVELPLCFAIDLSPTELTVRAEGVESLRLVSPDARYVLWDGRVAHLHSAQARVCRLLCQEGRQFRYPARQAEETLATLLPALSAVGTVVPSPELAQRLETAPLKAAAYLDLVGGNVEARVEFH
;
A
#
# COMPACT_ATOMS: atom_id res chain seq x y z
N ARG A 1 -0.39 30.75 -0.54
CA ARG A 1 0.42 29.95 0.44
C ARG A 1 1.04 28.68 -0.17
N LEU A 2 0.34 28.00 -1.10
CA LEU A 2 0.96 26.88 -1.86
C LEU A 2 2.01 27.37 -2.85
N GLY A 3 1.80 28.52 -3.46
CA GLY A 3 2.73 29.14 -4.41
C GLY A 3 4.06 29.58 -3.79
N GLU A 4 4.06 30.09 -2.57
CA GLU A 4 5.30 30.47 -1.87
C GLU A 4 6.16 29.25 -1.50
N LYS A 5 5.52 28.11 -1.12
CA LYS A 5 6.21 26.86 -0.88
C LYS A 5 6.83 26.29 -2.16
N MET A 6 6.15 26.41 -3.31
CA MET A 6 6.69 26.00 -4.62
C MET A 6 7.82 26.90 -5.10
N LEU A 7 7.76 28.22 -4.87
CA LEU A 7 8.82 29.15 -5.25
C LEU A 7 10.12 28.88 -4.48
N GLY A 8 10.06 28.50 -3.20
CA GLY A 8 11.22 28.10 -2.42
C GLY A 8 11.93 26.84 -2.96
N VAL A 9 11.17 25.91 -3.56
CA VAL A 9 11.72 24.70 -4.20
C VAL A 9 12.27 24.98 -5.59
N LEU A 10 11.61 25.83 -6.39
CA LEU A 10 12.00 26.16 -7.76
C LEU A 10 13.18 27.15 -7.86
N GLY A 11 13.38 28.00 -6.84
CA GLY A 11 14.49 28.98 -6.79
C GLY A 11 15.89 28.38 -6.55
N ARG A 12 15.99 27.09 -6.32
CA ARG A 12 17.25 26.41 -5.96
C ARG A 12 18.06 25.85 -7.11
N ALA A 13 17.78 26.25 -8.33
CA ALA A 13 18.51 25.80 -9.52
C ALA A 13 19.88 26.48 -9.68
N MET A 14 20.79 26.36 -8.68
CA MET A 14 22.19 26.76 -8.84
C MET A 14 23.04 25.52 -9.18
N PRO A 15 23.87 25.50 -10.21
CA PRO A 15 24.75 24.38 -10.55
C PRO A 15 25.91 24.30 -9.53
N GLY A 16 26.16 23.12 -8.95
CA GLY A 16 27.38 22.85 -8.21
C GLY A 16 27.26 22.40 -6.75
N GLY A 17 26.08 22.06 -6.24
CA GLY A 17 25.94 21.54 -4.86
C GLY A 17 26.31 20.05 -4.72
N GLU A 18 26.86 19.65 -3.56
CA GLU A 18 27.14 18.25 -3.22
C GLU A 18 25.82 17.47 -3.14
N THR A 19 25.79 16.26 -3.74
CA THR A 19 24.59 15.42 -3.70
C THR A 19 24.50 14.71 -2.35
N VAL A 20 23.33 14.79 -1.75
CA VAL A 20 22.98 14.10 -0.49
C VAL A 20 21.94 13.03 -0.79
N ARG A 21 22.12 11.85 -0.22
CA ARG A 21 21.21 10.71 -0.38
C ARG A 21 20.14 10.74 0.70
N LEU A 22 18.90 10.54 0.29
CA LEU A 22 17.77 10.26 1.16
C LEU A 22 17.48 8.75 1.11
N THR A 23 17.40 8.12 2.26
CA THR A 23 17.04 6.69 2.34
C THR A 23 15.80 6.57 3.21
N PRO A 24 14.63 6.29 2.61
CA PRO A 24 13.41 6.08 3.35
C PRO A 24 13.39 4.69 4.00
N ALA A 25 12.73 4.60 5.16
CA ALA A 25 12.50 3.37 5.89
C ALA A 25 11.00 3.20 6.18
N LEU A 26 10.43 2.11 5.72
CA LEU A 26 9.05 1.71 5.99
C LEU A 26 9.03 0.85 7.26
N ARG A 27 8.33 1.29 8.29
CA ARG A 27 8.13 0.51 9.51
C ARG A 27 6.73 -0.07 9.56
N LEU A 28 6.66 -1.39 9.68
CA LEU A 28 5.41 -2.12 9.87
C LEU A 28 5.30 -2.55 11.34
N TYR A 29 4.21 -2.13 11.99
CA TYR A 29 3.91 -2.51 13.36
C TYR A 29 3.04 -3.77 13.41
N ALA A 30 3.11 -4.51 14.50
CA ALA A 30 2.31 -5.72 14.71
C ALA A 30 0.81 -5.46 14.66
N ASP A 31 0.38 -4.26 15.05
CA ASP A 31 -1.03 -3.80 15.03
C ASP A 31 -1.53 -3.33 13.65
N GLY A 32 -0.72 -3.49 12.60
CA GLY A 32 -1.04 -3.09 11.22
C GLY A 32 -0.79 -1.62 10.91
N ARG A 33 -0.31 -0.80 11.85
CA ARG A 33 0.11 0.57 11.55
C ARG A 33 1.36 0.57 10.69
N VAL A 34 1.46 1.57 9.83
CA VAL A 34 2.58 1.78 8.91
C VAL A 34 3.16 3.16 9.15
N ALA A 35 4.49 3.25 9.24
CA ALA A 35 5.16 4.52 9.44
C ALA A 35 6.38 4.67 8.54
N LEU A 36 6.72 5.93 8.23
CA LEU A 36 7.86 6.31 7.42
C LEU A 36 8.93 6.97 8.29
N GLY A 37 10.14 6.45 8.23
CA GLY A 37 11.34 7.11 8.74
C GLY A 37 12.26 7.52 7.60
N LEU A 38 13.15 8.46 7.84
CA LEU A 38 14.11 8.94 6.86
C LEU A 38 15.53 8.88 7.40
N SER A 39 16.48 8.63 6.52
CA SER A 39 17.92 8.78 6.80
C SER A 39 18.55 9.64 5.71
N VAL A 40 19.45 10.52 6.08
CA VAL A 40 20.11 11.49 5.19
C VAL A 40 21.61 11.42 5.36
N GLY A 41 22.36 11.52 4.28
CA GLY A 41 23.83 11.56 4.32
C GLY A 41 24.45 11.49 2.93
N GLN A 42 25.77 11.47 2.90
CA GLN A 42 26.57 11.29 1.69
C GLN A 42 27.13 9.86 1.66
N GLU A 43 28.32 9.65 2.19
CA GLU A 43 28.90 8.30 2.34
C GLU A 43 28.25 7.51 3.46
N ARG A 44 27.95 8.19 4.57
CA ARG A 44 27.28 7.62 5.74
C ARG A 44 25.88 8.20 5.92
N LEU A 45 24.92 7.34 6.14
CA LEU A 45 23.53 7.72 6.40
C LEU A 45 23.28 7.97 7.89
N TYR A 46 22.63 9.05 8.20
CA TYR A 46 22.22 9.46 9.56
C TYR A 46 20.70 9.45 9.66
N ALA A 47 20.17 8.76 10.65
CA ALA A 47 18.73 8.75 10.89
C ALA A 47 18.23 10.15 11.24
N VAL A 48 17.18 10.57 10.59
CA VAL A 48 16.47 11.82 10.88
C VAL A 48 15.71 11.63 12.19
N ARG A 49 15.95 12.51 13.17
CA ARG A 49 15.29 12.43 14.48
C ARG A 49 13.87 12.99 14.45
N SER A 50 13.62 13.95 13.58
CA SER A 50 12.33 14.56 13.36
C SER A 50 12.14 14.79 11.87
N VAL A 51 11.18 14.09 11.28
CA VAL A 51 10.83 14.27 9.86
C VAL A 51 10.29 15.68 9.63
N ALA A 52 9.50 16.22 10.55
CA ALA A 52 8.99 17.58 10.46
C ALA A 52 10.11 18.65 10.45
N ASP A 53 11.19 18.44 11.23
CA ASP A 53 12.34 19.35 11.21
C ASP A 53 13.10 19.28 9.87
N LEU A 54 13.26 18.09 9.29
CA LEU A 54 13.84 17.93 7.96
C LEU A 54 13.01 18.65 6.88
N LEU A 55 11.69 18.48 6.92
CA LEU A 55 10.79 19.15 5.98
C LEU A 55 10.81 20.67 6.15
N THR A 56 10.85 21.15 7.39
CA THR A 56 10.98 22.59 7.70
C THR A 56 12.31 23.15 7.18
N CYS A 57 13.41 22.44 7.44
CA CYS A 57 14.73 22.80 6.93
C CYS A 57 14.75 22.82 5.39
N PHE A 58 14.20 21.79 4.74
CA PHE A 58 14.10 21.71 3.29
C PHE A 58 13.25 22.86 2.72
N ALA A 59 12.12 23.19 3.33
CA ALA A 59 11.24 24.27 2.87
C ALA A 59 11.84 25.67 3.05
N LEU A 60 12.47 25.94 4.22
CA LEU A 60 12.97 27.26 4.59
C LEU A 60 14.43 27.49 4.19
N GLY A 61 15.17 26.49 3.76
CA GLY A 61 16.57 26.60 3.44
C GLY A 61 17.49 26.72 4.66
N THR A 62 17.04 26.28 5.82
CA THR A 62 17.81 26.37 7.07
C THR A 62 18.66 25.10 7.29
N PRO A 63 19.83 25.17 7.97
CA PRO A 63 20.64 24.00 8.22
C PRO A 63 20.01 23.07 9.26
N LEU A 64 20.19 21.76 9.10
CA LEU A 64 19.73 20.72 10.04
C LEU A 64 20.91 19.85 10.51
N ARG A 65 21.19 19.88 11.81
CA ARG A 65 22.20 19.04 12.43
C ARG A 65 21.66 17.64 12.68
N LEU A 66 22.14 16.67 11.93
CA LEU A 66 21.74 15.25 12.05
C LEU A 66 22.63 14.48 13.03
N SER A 67 23.92 14.86 13.14
CA SER A 67 24.86 14.29 14.10
C SER A 67 25.96 15.29 14.47
N ALA A 68 26.88 14.91 15.36
CA ALA A 68 28.06 15.72 15.66
C ALA A 68 28.96 15.91 14.42
N LYS A 69 28.90 14.97 13.47
CA LYS A 69 29.78 14.93 12.27
C LYS A 69 29.09 15.35 10.99
N PHE A 70 27.76 15.49 10.96
CA PHE A 70 27.03 15.79 9.74
C PHE A 70 25.88 16.79 9.99
N THR A 71 25.93 17.88 9.22
CA THR A 71 24.86 18.90 9.16
C THR A 71 24.44 19.05 7.71
N TYR A 72 23.18 18.80 7.41
CA TYR A 72 22.62 19.12 6.10
C TYR A 72 22.46 20.63 5.95
N ARG A 73 23.03 21.19 4.87
CA ARG A 73 22.97 22.62 4.54
C ARG A 73 22.40 22.79 3.12
N PRO A 74 21.15 23.26 3.00
CA PRO A 74 20.50 23.41 1.70
C PRO A 74 21.22 24.36 0.72
N GLU A 75 22.07 25.25 1.20
CA GLU A 75 22.84 26.18 0.38
C GLU A 75 23.88 25.48 -0.52
N GLY A 76 24.51 24.41 -0.01
CA GLY A 76 25.57 23.66 -0.70
C GLY A 76 25.27 22.20 -0.94
N MET A 77 24.15 21.68 -0.44
CA MET A 77 23.78 20.25 -0.51
C MET A 77 22.42 20.10 -1.16
N ARG A 78 22.26 19.08 -2.02
CA ARG A 78 21.02 18.83 -2.76
C ARG A 78 20.62 17.38 -2.71
N PHE A 79 19.32 17.17 -2.63
CA PHE A 79 18.72 15.88 -2.89
C PHE A 79 18.58 15.62 -4.39
N SER A 80 18.45 14.35 -4.76
CA SER A 80 18.04 13.98 -6.12
C SER A 80 16.63 14.53 -6.41
N ARG A 81 16.27 14.65 -7.70
CA ARG A 81 14.91 15.05 -8.08
C ARG A 81 13.83 14.11 -7.51
N GLU A 82 14.16 12.84 -7.42
CA GLU A 82 13.27 11.82 -6.89
C GLU A 82 13.09 11.98 -5.38
N ASP A 83 14.19 12.20 -4.64
CA ASP A 83 14.14 12.49 -3.22
C ASP A 83 13.36 13.77 -2.92
N GLU A 84 13.53 14.82 -3.73
CA GLU A 84 12.77 16.07 -3.60
C GLU A 84 11.27 15.86 -3.83
N ARG A 85 10.88 14.95 -4.74
CA ARG A 85 9.47 14.57 -4.94
C ARG A 85 8.88 13.93 -3.70
N LEU A 86 9.64 13.02 -3.05
CA LEU A 86 9.21 12.42 -1.79
C LEU A 86 9.05 13.48 -0.69
N LEU A 87 10.05 14.35 -0.52
CA LEU A 87 9.97 15.43 0.48
C LEU A 87 8.79 16.37 0.20
N THR A 88 8.53 16.71 -1.06
CA THR A 88 7.36 17.52 -1.46
C THR A 88 6.04 16.82 -1.16
N LEU A 89 5.95 15.51 -1.44
CA LEU A 89 4.78 14.70 -1.07
C LEU A 89 4.54 14.75 0.45
N LEU A 90 5.60 14.58 1.25
CA LEU A 90 5.50 14.63 2.70
C LEU A 90 5.05 16.03 3.20
N MET A 91 5.59 17.11 2.64
CA MET A 91 5.19 18.48 3.01
C MET A 91 3.71 18.78 2.74
N ASN A 92 3.11 18.13 1.77
CA ASN A 92 1.67 18.30 1.47
C ASN A 92 0.77 17.67 2.53
N HIS A 93 1.29 16.75 3.34
CA HIS A 93 0.52 15.98 4.32
C HIS A 93 0.95 16.20 5.77
N ILE A 94 2.17 16.67 5.98
CA ILE A 94 2.76 16.85 7.31
C ILE A 94 2.92 18.35 7.54
N PRO A 95 2.31 18.92 8.60
CA PRO A 95 2.49 20.32 8.92
C PRO A 95 3.95 20.63 9.26
N LEU A 96 4.47 21.72 8.74
CA LEU A 96 5.80 22.20 9.08
C LEU A 96 5.80 22.72 10.53
N ARG A 97 6.89 22.50 11.24
CA ARG A 97 7.03 22.91 12.64
C ARG A 97 6.79 24.42 12.85
N ALA A 98 7.21 25.25 11.92
CA ALA A 98 6.97 26.69 11.97
C ALA A 98 5.48 27.06 11.90
N GLU A 99 4.66 26.30 11.17
CA GLU A 99 3.21 26.49 11.09
C GLU A 99 2.53 26.03 12.38
N THR A 100 3.00 24.95 12.96
CA THR A 100 2.50 24.42 14.25
C THR A 100 2.76 25.40 15.39
N LEU A 101 3.95 26.01 15.45
CA LEU A 101 4.29 27.04 16.45
C LEU A 101 3.44 28.29 16.29
N ARG A 102 3.23 28.80 15.08
CA ARG A 102 2.35 29.95 14.82
C ARG A 102 0.89 29.67 15.17
N GLN A 103 0.39 28.48 14.89
CA GLN A 103 -0.98 28.08 15.26
C GLN A 103 -1.15 27.98 16.77
N GLN A 104 -0.11 27.59 17.52
CA GLN A 104 -0.12 27.59 18.98
C GLN A 104 -0.05 29.01 19.56
N GLU A 105 0.65 29.92 18.92
CA GLU A 105 0.73 31.32 19.32
C GLU A 105 -0.56 32.12 19.02
N GLU A 106 -1.21 31.83 17.88
CA GLU A 106 -2.46 32.46 17.43
C GLU A 106 -3.71 31.85 18.10
N GLY A 107 -3.64 30.61 18.57
CA GLY A 107 -4.75 29.81 19.12
C GLY A 107 -4.78 29.72 20.62
N GLY A 108 -4.63 30.84 21.33
CA GLY A 108 -4.87 30.88 22.78
C GLY A 108 -6.29 30.44 23.11
N ALA A 109 -6.46 29.24 23.71
CA ALA A 109 -7.67 28.70 24.33
C ALA A 109 -8.53 27.66 23.58
N ALA A 110 -8.00 26.86 22.67
CA ALA A 110 -8.71 25.64 22.22
C ALA A 110 -7.81 24.41 22.39
N ALA A 111 -7.53 24.04 23.66
CA ALA A 111 -6.61 22.95 24.02
C ALA A 111 -7.13 21.52 23.76
N ASP A 112 -8.32 21.33 23.18
CA ASP A 112 -8.94 19.99 23.01
C ASP A 112 -9.07 19.48 21.55
N ALA A 113 -8.68 20.27 20.57
CA ALA A 113 -8.63 19.78 19.20
C ALA A 113 -7.29 19.08 18.92
N ARG A 114 -7.18 17.78 19.22
CA ARG A 114 -6.06 16.95 18.76
C ARG A 114 -5.98 17.06 17.24
N PRO A 115 -4.83 17.46 16.67
CA PRO A 115 -4.67 17.52 15.23
C PRO A 115 -4.94 16.13 14.66
N GLN A 116 -5.95 15.99 13.80
CA GLN A 116 -6.31 14.75 13.10
C GLN A 116 -5.36 14.43 11.93
N GLY A 117 -4.15 14.96 11.95
CA GLY A 117 -3.13 14.68 10.95
C GLY A 117 -2.23 13.50 11.35
N PRO A 118 -1.41 12.95 10.42
CA PRO A 118 -0.43 11.95 10.73
C PRO A 118 0.53 12.49 11.78
N GLN A 119 0.42 11.98 13.01
CA GLN A 119 1.30 12.40 14.11
C GLN A 119 2.72 11.92 13.80
N ALA A 120 3.59 12.87 13.51
CA ALA A 120 5.02 12.61 13.43
C ALA A 120 5.54 12.53 14.87
N ASP A 121 5.60 11.31 15.41
CA ASP A 121 6.29 11.06 16.66
C ASP A 121 7.79 11.02 16.36
N GLY A 122 8.41 12.19 16.35
CA GLY A 122 9.84 12.38 16.16
C GLY A 122 10.37 11.68 14.89
N ARG A 123 10.94 10.50 15.05
CA ARG A 123 11.68 9.77 14.02
C ARG A 123 10.79 9.17 12.93
N PHE A 124 9.57 8.80 13.24
CA PHE A 124 8.64 8.13 12.31
C PHE A 124 7.34 8.90 12.18
N VAL A 125 6.81 8.94 10.97
CA VAL A 125 5.51 9.52 10.64
C VAL A 125 4.54 8.39 10.35
N LEU A 126 3.44 8.33 11.08
CA LEU A 126 2.37 7.39 10.78
C LEU A 126 1.73 7.75 9.44
N MET A 127 1.59 6.76 8.57
CA MET A 127 1.05 6.94 7.23
C MET A 127 -0.37 6.41 7.16
N THR A 128 -1.29 7.24 6.67
CA THR A 128 -2.69 6.87 6.44
C THR A 128 -3.20 7.49 5.15
N GLY A 129 -4.26 6.93 4.60
CA GLY A 129 -4.97 7.52 3.46
C GLY A 129 -4.06 7.87 2.27
N ALA A 130 -4.19 9.10 1.78
CA ALA A 130 -3.46 9.58 0.61
C ALA A 130 -1.94 9.62 0.79
N LEU A 131 -1.45 9.90 2.01
CA LEU A 131 -0.02 9.87 2.31
C LEU A 131 0.55 8.46 2.13
N LEU A 132 -0.10 7.45 2.70
CA LEU A 132 0.32 6.06 2.54
C LEU A 132 0.39 5.66 1.06
N HIS A 133 -0.68 5.91 0.30
CA HIS A 133 -0.70 5.60 -1.12
C HIS A 133 0.39 6.33 -1.92
N GLY A 134 0.61 7.61 -1.65
CA GLY A 134 1.64 8.39 -2.31
C GLY A 134 3.06 7.85 -2.06
N VAL A 135 3.36 7.50 -0.80
CA VAL A 135 4.66 6.92 -0.42
C VAL A 135 4.83 5.51 -0.99
N MET A 136 3.80 4.65 -0.95
CA MET A 136 3.88 3.32 -1.53
C MET A 136 4.12 3.38 -3.05
N ARG A 137 3.46 4.31 -3.75
CA ARG A 137 3.68 4.56 -5.17
C ARG A 137 5.10 5.06 -5.49
N TYR A 138 5.69 5.85 -4.60
CA TYR A 138 7.10 6.22 -4.70
C TYR A 138 7.99 4.98 -4.60
N PHE A 139 7.68 4.04 -3.70
CA PHE A 139 8.44 2.80 -3.52
C PHE A 139 8.28 1.78 -4.66
N GLU A 140 7.32 1.92 -5.56
CA GLU A 140 7.26 1.11 -6.78
C GLU A 140 8.47 1.33 -7.70
N ASN A 141 9.14 2.48 -7.57
CA ASN A 141 10.29 2.84 -8.40
C ASN A 141 11.58 3.04 -7.60
N HIS A 142 11.51 3.03 -6.27
CA HIS A 142 12.64 3.36 -5.41
C HIS A 142 12.84 2.31 -4.31
N PRO A 143 14.11 1.95 -4.04
CA PRO A 143 14.42 1.05 -2.94
C PRO A 143 14.21 1.75 -1.59
N PHE A 144 13.93 0.98 -0.57
CA PHE A 144 13.74 1.44 0.80
C PHE A 144 14.24 0.41 1.80
N VAL A 145 14.23 0.77 3.07
CA VAL A 145 14.51 -0.15 4.17
C VAL A 145 13.19 -0.56 4.82
N LEU A 146 12.95 -1.85 4.91
CA LEU A 146 11.81 -2.39 5.65
C LEU A 146 12.23 -2.67 7.10
N LEU A 147 11.47 -2.15 8.06
CA LEU A 147 11.65 -2.35 9.49
C LEU A 147 10.45 -3.13 10.02
N MET A 148 10.68 -4.32 10.51
CA MET A 148 9.65 -5.18 11.13
C MET A 148 10.18 -5.63 12.48
N GLU A 149 9.45 -5.32 13.56
CA GLU A 149 9.91 -5.60 14.93
C GLU A 149 11.34 -5.09 15.14
N ASP A 150 12.32 -5.98 15.33
CA ASP A 150 13.73 -5.63 15.48
C ASP A 150 14.56 -5.89 14.21
N GLU A 151 13.92 -6.37 13.13
CA GLU A 151 14.59 -6.67 11.89
C GLU A 151 14.66 -5.45 10.96
N LYS A 152 15.80 -5.33 10.28
CA LYS A 152 16.07 -4.32 9.27
C LYS A 152 16.44 -4.98 7.96
N ILE A 153 15.56 -4.93 6.99
CA ILE A 153 15.70 -5.60 5.70
C ILE A 153 15.86 -4.55 4.60
N ALA A 154 16.89 -4.68 3.77
CA ALA A 154 17.00 -3.89 2.55
C ALA A 154 15.95 -4.39 1.55
N HIS A 155 15.08 -3.51 1.10
CA HIS A 155 14.03 -3.82 0.16
C HIS A 155 14.28 -3.08 -1.17
N GLY A 156 14.16 -3.79 -2.29
CA GLY A 156 14.17 -3.18 -3.61
C GLY A 156 12.88 -2.38 -3.87
N ALA A 157 12.70 -1.92 -5.09
CA ALA A 157 11.44 -1.32 -5.49
C ALA A 157 10.29 -2.34 -5.38
N ILE A 158 9.11 -1.88 -4.97
CA ILE A 158 7.92 -2.73 -4.89
C ILE A 158 7.54 -3.17 -6.30
N ARG A 159 7.32 -4.47 -6.46
CA ARG A 159 6.87 -5.03 -7.72
C ARG A 159 5.42 -5.45 -7.62
N THR A 160 4.72 -5.34 -8.75
CA THR A 160 3.42 -5.97 -8.89
C THR A 160 3.64 -7.48 -9.00
N VAL A 161 2.93 -8.23 -8.17
CA VAL A 161 3.01 -9.69 -8.13
C VAL A 161 1.61 -10.29 -8.20
N GLU A 162 1.56 -11.52 -8.64
CA GLU A 162 0.39 -12.37 -8.54
C GLU A 162 0.65 -13.39 -7.43
N LEU A 163 -0.18 -13.36 -6.40
CA LEU A 163 -0.06 -14.31 -5.30
C LEU A 163 -0.58 -15.69 -5.74
N PRO A 164 0.09 -16.78 -5.38
CA PRO A 164 -0.37 -18.14 -5.68
C PRO A 164 -1.50 -18.53 -4.72
N LEU A 165 -2.65 -17.85 -4.82
CA LEU A 165 -3.81 -18.13 -3.97
C LEU A 165 -4.37 -19.52 -4.32
N CYS A 166 -4.63 -20.32 -3.30
CA CYS A 166 -5.30 -21.60 -3.42
C CYS A 166 -6.56 -21.60 -2.54
N PHE A 167 -7.69 -22.02 -3.11
CA PHE A 167 -8.98 -22.03 -2.43
C PHE A 167 -9.50 -23.46 -2.34
N ALA A 168 -9.41 -24.06 -1.15
CA ALA A 168 -10.05 -25.33 -0.88
C ALA A 168 -11.54 -25.10 -0.63
N ILE A 169 -12.40 -25.80 -1.38
CA ILE A 169 -13.86 -25.71 -1.24
C ILE A 169 -14.40 -27.06 -0.76
N ASP A 170 -15.15 -27.03 0.32
CA ASP A 170 -15.80 -28.18 0.91
C ASP A 170 -17.28 -27.95 1.13
N LEU A 171 -18.10 -28.98 0.87
CA LEU A 171 -19.54 -28.95 1.06
C LEU A 171 -19.95 -30.03 2.04
N SER A 172 -20.34 -29.62 3.24
CA SER A 172 -20.98 -30.47 4.25
C SER A 172 -22.50 -30.42 4.13
N PRO A 173 -23.23 -31.29 4.84
CA PRO A 173 -24.69 -31.22 4.87
C PRO A 173 -25.26 -29.91 5.40
N THR A 174 -24.51 -29.17 6.17
CA THR A 174 -24.96 -27.93 6.84
C THR A 174 -24.38 -26.66 6.20
N GLU A 175 -23.17 -26.72 5.68
CA GLU A 175 -22.46 -25.53 5.19
C GLU A 175 -21.53 -25.81 4.00
N LEU A 176 -21.37 -24.79 3.16
CA LEU A 176 -20.33 -24.65 2.16
C LEU A 176 -19.19 -23.85 2.77
N THR A 177 -17.99 -24.40 2.78
CA THR A 177 -16.80 -23.75 3.31
C THR A 177 -15.80 -23.47 2.20
N VAL A 178 -15.29 -22.25 2.14
CA VAL A 178 -14.18 -21.86 1.26
C VAL A 178 -13.03 -21.39 2.13
N ARG A 179 -11.89 -22.06 2.05
CA ARG A 179 -10.68 -21.77 2.81
C ARG A 179 -9.55 -21.37 1.86
N ALA A 180 -8.90 -20.23 2.14
CA ALA A 180 -7.68 -19.84 1.45
C ALA A 180 -6.46 -20.50 2.13
N GLU A 181 -5.61 -21.14 1.33
CA GLU A 181 -4.39 -21.81 1.75
C GLU A 181 -3.16 -21.05 1.26
N GLY A 182 -2.01 -21.18 1.95
CA GLY A 182 -0.74 -20.54 1.59
C GLY A 182 -0.70 -19.03 1.85
N VAL A 183 -1.67 -18.49 2.62
CA VAL A 183 -1.77 -17.05 2.92
C VAL A 183 -1.53 -16.73 4.40
N GLU A 184 -0.86 -17.62 5.13
CA GLU A 184 -0.64 -17.48 6.58
C GLU A 184 0.21 -16.29 6.92
N SER A 185 1.21 -15.97 6.10
CA SER A 185 2.11 -14.81 6.25
C SER A 185 1.55 -13.51 5.68
N LEU A 186 0.37 -13.55 5.03
CA LEU A 186 -0.22 -12.37 4.39
C LEU A 186 -0.65 -11.34 5.43
N ARG A 187 -0.16 -10.12 5.30
CA ARG A 187 -0.55 -8.96 6.12
C ARG A 187 -0.87 -7.76 5.22
N LEU A 188 -1.89 -6.99 5.56
CA LEU A 188 -2.22 -5.77 4.84
C LEU A 188 -1.22 -4.66 5.20
N VAL A 189 -0.67 -4.00 4.18
CA VAL A 189 0.11 -2.76 4.32
C VAL A 189 -0.77 -1.56 4.03
N SER A 190 -1.71 -1.68 3.08
CA SER A 190 -2.73 -0.66 2.82
C SER A 190 -4.13 -1.18 3.11
N PRO A 191 -5.08 -0.33 3.57
CA PRO A 191 -6.45 -0.76 3.90
C PRO A 191 -7.24 -1.34 2.73
N ASP A 192 -6.87 -0.97 1.50
CA ASP A 192 -7.46 -1.49 0.26
C ASP A 192 -6.79 -2.77 -0.24
N ALA A 193 -5.80 -3.29 0.51
CA ALA A 193 -4.98 -4.45 0.18
C ALA A 193 -4.21 -4.38 -1.14
N ARG A 194 -4.09 -3.20 -1.75
CA ARG A 194 -3.21 -3.04 -2.93
C ARG A 194 -1.76 -3.31 -2.60
N TYR A 195 -1.36 -2.97 -1.38
CA TYR A 195 -0.03 -3.26 -0.87
C TYR A 195 -0.14 -4.22 0.30
N VAL A 196 0.58 -5.31 0.19
CA VAL A 196 0.60 -6.37 1.20
C VAL A 196 2.04 -6.73 1.56
N LEU A 197 2.22 -7.22 2.78
CA LEU A 197 3.42 -7.95 3.16
C LEU A 197 3.13 -9.43 2.97
N TRP A 198 3.94 -10.10 2.16
CA TRP A 198 3.86 -11.53 1.92
C TRP A 198 5.28 -12.08 1.79
N ASP A 199 5.54 -13.17 2.49
CA ASP A 199 6.87 -13.81 2.55
C ASP A 199 8.02 -12.82 2.82
N GLY A 200 7.82 -11.94 3.83
CA GLY A 200 8.80 -10.94 4.24
C GLY A 200 9.02 -9.80 3.25
N ARG A 201 8.25 -9.70 2.18
CA ARG A 201 8.36 -8.67 1.15
C ARG A 201 7.08 -7.87 1.00
N VAL A 202 7.25 -6.57 0.74
CA VAL A 202 6.12 -5.72 0.37
C VAL A 202 5.89 -5.86 -1.13
N ALA A 203 4.65 -6.17 -1.50
CA ALA A 203 4.23 -6.37 -2.88
C ALA A 203 3.01 -5.53 -3.23
N HIS A 204 2.88 -5.17 -4.50
CA HIS A 204 1.67 -4.56 -5.06
C HIS A 204 0.81 -5.64 -5.72
N LEU A 205 -0.50 -5.65 -5.45
CA LEU A 205 -1.44 -6.59 -6.01
C LEU A 205 -2.32 -5.95 -7.08
N HIS A 206 -2.70 -6.73 -8.08
CA HIS A 206 -3.77 -6.37 -9.00
C HIS A 206 -5.11 -6.23 -8.27
N SER A 207 -5.98 -5.37 -8.78
CA SER A 207 -7.24 -4.99 -8.13
C SER A 207 -8.16 -6.17 -7.79
N ALA A 208 -8.15 -7.24 -8.58
CA ALA A 208 -8.94 -8.44 -8.33
C ALA A 208 -8.42 -9.21 -7.10
N GLN A 209 -7.11 -9.52 -7.07
CA GLN A 209 -6.48 -10.17 -5.92
C GLN A 209 -6.53 -9.30 -4.66
N ALA A 210 -6.33 -7.98 -4.78
CA ALA A 210 -6.40 -7.07 -3.65
C ALA A 210 -7.77 -7.12 -2.95
N ARG A 211 -8.87 -7.17 -3.70
CA ARG A 211 -10.21 -7.32 -3.14
C ARG A 211 -10.39 -8.62 -2.35
N VAL A 212 -9.91 -9.73 -2.91
CA VAL A 212 -10.00 -11.04 -2.25
C VAL A 212 -9.11 -11.07 -1.00
N CYS A 213 -7.86 -10.62 -1.09
CA CYS A 213 -6.95 -10.56 0.06
C CYS A 213 -7.49 -9.70 1.21
N ARG A 214 -8.15 -8.57 0.89
CA ARG A 214 -8.81 -7.75 1.90
C ARG A 214 -9.88 -8.52 2.65
N LEU A 215 -10.76 -9.23 1.93
CA LEU A 215 -11.82 -10.05 2.54
C LEU A 215 -11.22 -11.18 3.38
N LEU A 216 -10.21 -11.90 2.87
CA LEU A 216 -9.54 -12.97 3.61
C LEU A 216 -8.92 -12.50 4.94
N CYS A 217 -8.34 -11.31 4.96
CA CYS A 217 -7.78 -10.74 6.19
C CYS A 217 -8.87 -10.29 7.18
N GLN A 218 -10.06 -9.91 6.71
CA GLN A 218 -11.19 -9.51 7.54
C GLN A 218 -11.95 -10.70 8.11
N GLU A 219 -12.20 -11.73 7.29
CA GLU A 219 -13.04 -12.91 7.63
C GLU A 219 -12.23 -14.10 8.19
N GLY A 220 -10.95 -13.93 8.51
CA GLY A 220 -10.12 -14.97 9.08
C GLY A 220 -9.73 -16.08 8.10
N ARG A 221 -9.62 -15.76 6.80
CA ARG A 221 -9.17 -16.64 5.71
C ARG A 221 -10.13 -17.79 5.35
N GLN A 222 -11.35 -17.71 5.84
CA GLN A 222 -12.37 -18.71 5.59
C GLN A 222 -13.73 -18.04 5.43
N PHE A 223 -14.47 -18.46 4.40
CA PHE A 223 -15.86 -18.05 4.18
C PHE A 223 -16.79 -19.24 4.42
N ARG A 224 -17.92 -19.02 5.05
CA ARG A 224 -18.92 -20.04 5.34
C ARG A 224 -20.29 -19.59 4.83
N TYR A 225 -20.98 -20.47 4.13
CA TYR A 225 -22.29 -20.24 3.58
C TYR A 225 -23.22 -21.39 3.97
N PRO A 226 -24.51 -21.17 4.24
CA PRO A 226 -25.47 -22.24 4.48
C PRO A 226 -25.54 -23.21 3.27
N ALA A 227 -25.59 -24.53 3.52
CA ALA A 227 -25.61 -25.54 2.45
C ALA A 227 -26.80 -25.35 1.47
N ARG A 228 -27.94 -24.80 1.95
CA ARG A 228 -29.09 -24.49 1.10
C ARG A 228 -28.83 -23.43 0.02
N GLN A 229 -27.79 -22.64 0.17
CA GLN A 229 -27.39 -21.58 -0.77
C GLN A 229 -26.14 -22.00 -1.59
N ALA A 230 -25.67 -23.24 -1.42
CA ALA A 230 -24.40 -23.67 -1.97
C ALA A 230 -24.37 -23.56 -3.51
N GLU A 231 -25.44 -23.99 -4.19
CA GLU A 231 -25.51 -23.97 -5.66
C GLU A 231 -25.40 -22.55 -6.23
N GLU A 232 -26.23 -21.63 -5.74
CA GLU A 232 -26.21 -20.21 -6.14
C GLU A 232 -24.88 -19.55 -5.79
N THR A 233 -24.35 -19.84 -4.60
CA THR A 233 -23.06 -19.33 -4.13
C THR A 233 -21.92 -19.83 -5.00
N LEU A 234 -21.87 -21.12 -5.32
CA LEU A 234 -20.84 -21.71 -6.17
C LEU A 234 -20.89 -21.14 -7.60
N ALA A 235 -22.08 -20.98 -8.16
CA ALA A 235 -22.23 -20.41 -9.50
C ALA A 235 -21.60 -19.00 -9.62
N THR A 236 -21.66 -18.22 -8.55
CA THR A 236 -21.08 -16.86 -8.51
C THR A 236 -19.62 -16.87 -8.07
N LEU A 237 -19.28 -17.69 -7.08
CA LEU A 237 -17.99 -17.66 -6.40
C LEU A 237 -16.89 -18.37 -7.19
N LEU A 238 -17.18 -19.51 -7.81
CA LEU A 238 -16.19 -20.30 -8.56
C LEU A 238 -15.51 -19.49 -9.66
N PRO A 239 -16.25 -18.79 -10.56
CA PRO A 239 -15.61 -17.95 -11.57
C PRO A 239 -14.78 -16.83 -10.98
N ALA A 240 -15.25 -16.21 -9.90
CA ALA A 240 -14.55 -15.11 -9.23
C ALA A 240 -13.25 -15.56 -8.57
N LEU A 241 -13.24 -16.73 -7.91
CA LEU A 241 -12.04 -17.30 -7.29
C LEU A 241 -11.07 -17.83 -8.34
N SER A 242 -11.57 -18.51 -9.40
CA SER A 242 -10.74 -19.01 -10.50
C SER A 242 -10.03 -17.91 -11.28
N ALA A 243 -10.60 -16.70 -11.29
CA ALA A 243 -9.98 -15.53 -11.92
C ALA A 243 -8.78 -14.97 -11.10
N VAL A 244 -8.62 -15.36 -9.83
CA VAL A 244 -7.58 -14.80 -8.94
C VAL A 244 -6.67 -15.85 -8.32
N GLY A 245 -6.98 -17.14 -8.47
CA GLY A 245 -6.20 -18.22 -7.88
C GLY A 245 -6.67 -19.60 -8.35
N THR A 246 -6.09 -20.65 -7.80
CA THR A 246 -6.46 -22.04 -8.05
C THR A 246 -7.60 -22.44 -7.11
N VAL A 247 -8.62 -23.10 -7.67
CA VAL A 247 -9.73 -23.63 -6.88
C VAL A 247 -9.62 -25.15 -6.82
N VAL A 248 -9.65 -25.69 -5.61
CA VAL A 248 -9.57 -27.13 -5.33
C VAL A 248 -10.85 -27.57 -4.59
N PRO A 249 -11.83 -28.12 -5.31
CA PRO A 249 -13.03 -28.70 -4.68
C PRO A 249 -12.67 -29.99 -3.93
N SER A 250 -13.39 -30.27 -2.83
CA SER A 250 -13.31 -31.58 -2.20
C SER A 250 -13.74 -32.69 -3.19
N PRO A 251 -13.26 -33.95 -3.00
CA PRO A 251 -13.62 -35.05 -3.90
C PRO A 251 -15.13 -35.24 -4.07
N GLU A 252 -15.89 -35.06 -2.98
CA GLU A 252 -17.35 -35.17 -2.99
C GLU A 252 -18.01 -34.05 -3.79
N LEU A 253 -17.49 -32.82 -3.69
CA LEU A 253 -17.98 -31.67 -4.46
C LEU A 253 -17.57 -31.81 -5.93
N ALA A 254 -16.36 -32.25 -6.21
CA ALA A 254 -15.89 -32.48 -7.58
C ALA A 254 -16.79 -33.45 -8.34
N GLN A 255 -17.17 -34.58 -7.72
CA GLN A 255 -18.11 -35.54 -8.33
C GLN A 255 -19.46 -34.90 -8.66
N ARG A 256 -19.95 -33.99 -7.82
CA ARG A 256 -21.23 -33.30 -8.08
C ARG A 256 -21.10 -32.26 -9.19
N LEU A 257 -19.94 -31.63 -9.35
CA LEU A 257 -19.68 -30.66 -10.41
C LEU A 257 -19.44 -31.33 -11.77
N GLU A 258 -18.87 -32.54 -11.82
CA GLU A 258 -18.58 -33.28 -13.04
C GLU A 258 -19.81 -33.92 -13.68
N THR A 259 -20.91 -34.09 -12.95
CA THR A 259 -22.11 -34.84 -13.42
C THR A 259 -23.03 -34.08 -14.39
N ALA A 260 -22.76 -32.82 -14.66
CA ALA A 260 -23.53 -32.06 -15.65
C ALA A 260 -22.62 -31.37 -16.67
N PRO A 261 -22.27 -32.04 -17.80
CA PRO A 261 -21.58 -31.36 -18.87
C PRO A 261 -22.46 -30.24 -19.42
N LEU A 262 -22.01 -28.99 -19.29
CA LEU A 262 -22.66 -27.84 -19.90
C LEU A 262 -22.72 -28.05 -21.41
N LYS A 263 -23.89 -28.33 -21.93
CA LYS A 263 -24.14 -28.33 -23.38
C LYS A 263 -24.49 -26.92 -23.80
N ALA A 264 -23.60 -26.24 -24.48
CA ALA A 264 -23.90 -24.96 -25.12
C ALA A 264 -24.30 -25.16 -26.56
N ALA A 265 -25.47 -24.66 -26.95
CA ALA A 265 -25.89 -24.58 -28.34
C ALA A 265 -25.85 -23.12 -28.79
N ALA A 266 -25.07 -22.82 -29.82
CA ALA A 266 -25.04 -21.49 -30.44
C ALA A 266 -25.93 -21.49 -31.67
N TYR A 267 -26.92 -20.63 -31.69
CA TYR A 267 -27.79 -20.41 -32.85
C TYR A 267 -27.39 -19.08 -33.50
N LEU A 268 -27.24 -19.13 -34.82
CA LEU A 268 -26.92 -17.95 -35.63
C LEU A 268 -28.08 -17.71 -36.58
N ASP A 269 -28.81 -16.62 -36.42
CA ASP A 269 -29.89 -16.21 -37.29
C ASP A 269 -29.51 -14.98 -38.11
N LEU A 270 -29.95 -14.97 -39.37
CA LEU A 270 -29.72 -13.85 -40.26
C LEU A 270 -31.04 -13.06 -40.36
N VAL A 271 -31.08 -11.91 -39.60
CA VAL A 271 -32.25 -11.08 -39.57
C VAL A 271 -31.92 -9.71 -40.17
N GLY A 272 -32.57 -9.40 -41.31
CA GLY A 272 -32.41 -8.09 -41.97
C GLY A 272 -30.98 -7.76 -42.45
N GLY A 273 -30.16 -8.78 -42.73
CA GLY A 273 -28.77 -8.58 -43.11
C GLY A 273 -27.75 -8.52 -41.98
N ASN A 274 -28.20 -8.60 -40.73
CA ASN A 274 -27.36 -8.70 -39.54
C ASN A 274 -27.37 -10.13 -38.99
N VAL A 275 -26.22 -10.59 -38.45
CA VAL A 275 -26.13 -11.90 -37.80
C VAL A 275 -26.45 -11.71 -36.31
N GLU A 276 -27.54 -12.32 -35.85
CA GLU A 276 -27.89 -12.40 -34.43
C GLU A 276 -27.37 -13.73 -33.86
N ALA A 277 -26.58 -13.68 -32.81
CA ALA A 277 -26.07 -14.87 -32.13
C ALA A 277 -26.84 -15.06 -30.79
N ARG A 278 -27.45 -16.25 -30.64
CA ARG A 278 -28.10 -16.67 -29.39
C ARG A 278 -27.37 -17.91 -28.87
N VAL A 279 -26.91 -17.84 -27.60
CA VAL A 279 -26.27 -18.97 -26.93
C VAL A 279 -27.24 -19.48 -25.84
N GLU A 280 -27.61 -20.75 -25.95
CA GLU A 280 -28.42 -21.43 -24.93
C GLU A 280 -27.55 -22.47 -24.22
N PHE A 281 -27.64 -22.48 -22.90
CA PHE A 281 -26.96 -23.45 -22.03
C PHE A 281 -28.01 -24.44 -21.50
N HIS A 282 -27.74 -25.75 -21.63
CA HIS A 282 -28.59 -26.82 -21.14
C HIS A 282 -27.84 -27.72 -20.16
#